data_5100c2564bd745eb5f281ecbc659ab40
#
_entry.id   5100c2564bd745eb5f281ecbc659ab40
#
_cell.length_a   1.000
_cell.length_b   1.000
_cell.length_c   1.000
_cell.angle_alpha   90.00
_cell.angle_beta   90.00
_cell.angle_gamma   90.00
#
_symmetry.space_group_name_H-M   'P 1'
#
loop_
_entity.id
_entity.type
_entity.pdbx_description
1 polymer ?
#
loop_
_entity_poly.entity_id
_entity_poly.type
_entity_poly.pdbx_seq_one_letter_code
_entity_poly.pdbx_strand_id
1 'polypeptide(L)'
;ASGALVGKIAGLNTRQTDGRPGATTSIQIRNMGDPLYVIDGVQSDAGQFNNIDFNDIESISVLKDASAAIYGVRAANGVVVVNTKKGKRNTKNTVSLNAYYGWQNPSTFPKPADAATYITNYIQSETVQGKTDYTYSKEDYQKWLAGKEKGYVPFDWYDFIWETNPQYYLNANISGGSDKTNYYVSVDHMSQGAMIVNYG
;
A
#
# COMPACT_ATOMS: atom_id res chain seq x y z
N ALA A 1 7.69 4.08 5.52
CA ALA A 1 7.48 5.52 5.84
C ALA A 1 6.65 6.27 4.80
N SER A 2 6.82 6.02 3.49
CA SER A 2 6.23 6.87 2.42
C SER A 2 4.71 7.03 2.49
N GLY A 3 3.96 5.98 2.82
CA GLY A 3 2.50 6.03 2.93
C GLY A 3 1.98 7.04 3.96
N ALA A 4 2.74 7.28 5.02
CA ALA A 4 2.36 8.24 6.07
C ALA A 4 2.48 9.72 5.64
N LEU A 5 3.15 9.99 4.52
CA LEU A 5 3.38 11.34 4.00
C LEU A 5 2.31 11.81 3.01
N VAL A 6 1.43 10.93 2.58
CA VAL A 6 0.38 11.23 1.60
C VAL A 6 -0.47 12.41 2.07
N GLY A 7 -0.45 13.50 1.28
CA GLY A 7 -1.23 14.71 1.56
C GLY A 7 -0.77 15.57 2.75
N LYS A 8 0.34 15.22 3.43
CA LYS A 8 0.79 15.94 4.65
C LYS A 8 1.87 16.99 4.40
N ILE A 9 2.56 16.94 3.28
CA ILE A 9 3.67 17.85 2.99
C ILE A 9 3.36 18.66 1.72
N ALA A 10 3.36 19.98 1.84
CA ALA A 10 3.11 20.87 0.72
C ALA A 10 4.19 20.75 -0.37
N GLY A 11 3.75 20.60 -1.62
CA GLY A 11 4.62 20.47 -2.79
C GLY A 11 5.30 19.12 -2.96
N LEU A 12 4.82 18.12 -2.24
CA LEU A 12 5.15 16.72 -2.43
C LEU A 12 3.98 16.04 -3.16
N ASN A 13 4.23 15.52 -4.33
CA ASN A 13 3.27 14.69 -5.06
C ASN A 13 3.50 13.24 -4.69
N THR A 14 2.47 12.62 -4.19
CA THR A 14 2.51 11.20 -3.81
C THR A 14 1.61 10.41 -4.73
N ARG A 15 2.15 9.36 -5.34
CA ARG A 15 1.38 8.43 -6.16
C ARG A 15 1.38 7.06 -5.49
N GLN A 16 0.24 6.68 -5.01
CA GLN A 16 0.00 5.34 -4.51
C GLN A 16 -0.61 4.50 -5.65
N THR A 17 0.10 3.49 -6.09
CA THR A 17 -0.35 2.58 -7.16
C THR A 17 -1.15 1.41 -6.63
N ASP A 18 -1.06 1.18 -5.33
CA ASP A 18 -1.71 0.07 -4.64
C ASP A 18 -2.36 0.59 -3.34
N GLY A 19 -3.63 0.26 -3.14
CA GLY A 19 -4.40 0.66 -1.94
C GLY A 19 -4.23 -0.27 -0.74
N ARG A 20 -3.39 -1.31 -0.85
CA ARG A 20 -3.17 -2.24 0.26
C ARG A 20 -2.48 -1.54 1.44
N PRO A 21 -2.85 -1.84 2.68
CA PRO A 21 -2.08 -1.41 3.84
C PRO A 21 -0.61 -1.84 3.70
N GLY A 22 0.32 -0.97 4.08
CA GLY A 22 1.76 -1.26 3.95
C GLY A 22 2.34 -1.09 2.54
N ALA A 23 1.53 -0.82 1.51
CA ALA A 23 2.04 -0.54 0.18
C ALA A 23 2.93 0.71 0.16
N THR A 24 4.01 0.64 -0.61
CA THR A 24 4.93 1.76 -0.80
C THR A 24 4.29 2.82 -1.70
N THR A 25 4.56 4.07 -1.39
CA THR A 25 4.09 5.22 -2.17
C THR A 25 5.27 5.85 -2.89
N SER A 26 5.14 6.06 -4.19
CA SER A 26 6.10 6.85 -4.95
C SER A 26 5.96 8.33 -4.57
N ILE A 27 7.07 8.94 -4.26
CA ILE A 27 7.15 10.35 -3.87
C ILE A 27 7.85 11.10 -4.98
N GLN A 28 7.23 12.19 -5.43
CA GLN A 28 7.79 13.08 -6.44
C GLN A 28 7.69 14.53 -5.97
N ILE A 29 8.74 15.29 -6.23
CA ILE A 29 8.74 16.73 -6.00
C ILE A 29 8.47 17.39 -7.35
N ARG A 30 7.36 18.13 -7.48
CA ARG A 30 6.97 18.84 -8.71
C ARG A 30 6.86 17.94 -9.95
N ASN A 31 6.56 16.67 -9.79
CA ASN A 31 6.52 15.67 -10.89
C ASN A 31 7.84 15.51 -11.68
N MET A 32 8.98 15.81 -11.06
CA MET A 32 10.29 15.77 -11.72
C MET A 32 11.03 14.43 -11.58
N GLY A 33 10.36 13.37 -11.17
CA GLY A 33 10.98 12.06 -10.93
C GLY A 33 11.32 11.83 -9.46
N ASP A 34 12.09 10.77 -9.19
CA ASP A 34 12.42 10.37 -7.83
C ASP A 34 13.38 11.36 -7.17
N PRO A 35 13.10 11.85 -5.96
CA PRO A 35 13.97 12.72 -5.21
C PRO A 35 15.16 11.95 -4.63
N LEU A 36 16.21 12.67 -4.26
CA LEU A 36 17.26 12.14 -3.42
C LEU A 36 16.76 12.06 -1.97
N TYR A 37 16.98 10.95 -1.29
CA TYR A 37 16.74 10.83 0.13
C TYR A 37 18.03 11.06 0.91
N VAL A 38 17.93 11.81 2.01
CA VAL A 38 19.05 12.03 2.95
C VAL A 38 18.56 11.69 4.35
N ILE A 39 19.04 10.60 4.91
CA ILE A 39 18.64 10.09 6.22
C ILE A 39 19.77 10.35 7.20
N ASP A 40 19.53 11.17 8.21
CA ASP A 40 20.53 11.60 9.21
C ASP A 40 21.84 12.11 8.60
N GLY A 41 21.74 12.80 7.45
CA GLY A 41 22.89 13.33 6.72
C GLY A 41 23.54 12.39 5.71
N VAL A 42 23.10 11.14 5.63
CA VAL A 42 23.61 10.12 4.69
C VAL A 42 22.68 10.04 3.47
N GLN A 43 23.27 10.10 2.27
CA GLN A 43 22.53 9.90 1.03
C GLN A 43 22.03 8.46 0.94
N SER A 44 20.76 8.30 0.67
CA SER A 44 20.03 7.04 0.72
C SER A 44 19.08 6.92 -0.49
N ASP A 45 18.41 5.80 -0.62
CA ASP A 45 17.42 5.56 -1.66
C ASP A 45 15.99 5.43 -1.08
N ALA A 46 15.01 5.32 -1.99
CA ALA A 46 13.60 5.17 -1.61
C ALA A 46 13.34 3.87 -0.82
N GLY A 47 14.10 2.80 -1.08
CA GLY A 47 13.97 1.53 -0.37
C GLY A 47 14.36 1.68 1.10
N GLN A 48 15.52 2.28 1.36
CA GLN A 48 15.99 2.56 2.71
C GLN A 48 15.01 3.48 3.47
N PHE A 49 14.50 4.52 2.79
CA PHE A 49 13.49 5.40 3.38
C PHE A 49 12.20 4.64 3.74
N ASN A 50 11.73 3.76 2.89
CA ASN A 50 10.52 2.99 3.14
C ASN A 50 10.66 1.99 4.30
N ASN A 51 11.87 1.53 4.57
CA ASN A 51 12.16 0.61 5.67
C ASN A 51 12.19 1.30 7.05
N ILE A 52 12.24 2.65 7.10
CA ILE A 52 12.18 3.36 8.37
C ILE A 52 10.74 3.34 8.89
N ASP A 53 10.56 2.95 10.15
CA ASP A 53 9.27 3.11 10.82
C ASP A 53 8.93 4.59 11.00
N PHE A 54 7.69 4.96 10.71
CA PHE A 54 7.25 6.35 10.84
C PHE A 54 7.34 6.88 12.27
N ASN A 55 7.17 6.01 13.24
CA ASN A 55 7.29 6.39 14.66
C ASN A 55 8.73 6.71 15.06
N ASP A 56 9.73 6.30 14.30
CA ASP A 56 11.15 6.61 14.56
C ASP A 56 11.61 7.90 13.88
N ILE A 57 10.75 8.52 13.07
CA ILE A 57 11.05 9.80 12.42
C ILE A 57 10.76 10.94 13.37
N GLU A 58 11.73 11.85 13.54
CA GLU A 58 11.58 13.12 14.26
C GLU A 58 11.06 14.22 13.35
N SER A 59 11.65 14.35 12.16
CA SER A 59 11.25 15.38 11.19
C SER A 59 11.54 14.98 9.75
N ILE A 60 10.73 15.49 8.83
CA ILE A 60 10.94 15.39 7.39
C ILE A 60 10.89 16.77 6.79
N SER A 61 11.91 17.12 6.01
CA SER A 61 11.99 18.37 5.26
C SER A 61 12.18 18.11 3.78
N VAL A 62 11.52 18.88 2.94
CA VAL A 62 11.62 18.77 1.48
C VAL A 62 12.37 19.99 0.96
N LEU A 63 13.56 19.75 0.41
CA LEU A 63 14.39 20.78 -0.21
C LEU A 63 14.14 20.82 -1.71
N LYS A 64 13.97 22.02 -2.24
CA LYS A 64 13.66 22.29 -3.64
C LYS A 64 14.62 23.35 -4.16
N ASP A 65 14.84 23.32 -5.46
CA ASP A 65 15.61 24.37 -6.15
C ASP A 65 17.03 24.60 -5.53
N ALA A 66 17.38 25.83 -5.25
CA ALA A 66 18.67 26.22 -4.72
C ALA A 66 19.04 25.52 -3.40
N SER A 67 18.07 25.23 -2.56
CA SER A 67 18.31 24.53 -1.28
C SER A 67 18.74 23.07 -1.45
N ALA A 68 18.37 22.45 -2.57
CA ALA A 68 18.78 21.09 -2.92
C ALA A 68 20.19 21.04 -3.52
N ALA A 69 20.72 22.17 -4.04
CA ALA A 69 21.99 22.23 -4.77
C ALA A 69 23.20 21.81 -3.92
N ILE A 70 23.14 21.95 -2.59
CA ILE A 70 24.21 21.49 -1.68
C ILE A 70 24.47 19.98 -1.76
N TYR A 71 23.50 19.19 -2.24
CA TYR A 71 23.61 17.75 -2.42
C TYR A 71 24.06 17.33 -3.82
N GLY A 72 24.40 18.32 -4.69
CA GLY A 72 24.94 18.09 -6.02
C GLY A 72 23.91 17.66 -7.05
N VAL A 73 24.40 17.12 -8.18
CA VAL A 73 23.59 16.78 -9.37
C VAL A 73 22.49 15.74 -9.06
N ARG A 74 22.73 14.84 -8.13
CA ARG A 74 21.74 13.83 -7.71
C ARG A 74 20.49 14.44 -7.09
N ALA A 75 20.56 15.68 -6.66
CA ALA A 75 19.45 16.42 -6.06
C ALA A 75 18.63 17.24 -7.07
N ALA A 76 18.84 17.04 -8.38
CA ALA A 76 18.13 17.79 -9.43
C ALA A 76 16.59 17.69 -9.32
N ASN A 77 16.08 16.55 -8.88
CA ASN A 77 14.64 16.31 -8.65
C ASN A 77 14.16 16.74 -7.24
N GLY A 78 15.04 17.41 -6.47
CA GLY A 78 14.79 17.76 -5.07
C GLY A 78 15.31 16.72 -4.08
N VAL A 79 15.26 17.06 -2.80
CA VAL A 79 15.77 16.22 -1.70
C VAL A 79 14.73 16.09 -0.61
N VAL A 80 14.53 14.87 -0.14
CA VAL A 80 13.77 14.56 1.08
C VAL A 80 14.77 14.30 2.20
N VAL A 81 14.86 15.23 3.14
CA VAL A 81 15.73 15.12 4.32
C VAL A 81 14.92 14.54 5.47
N VAL A 82 15.39 13.44 6.01
CA VAL A 82 14.77 12.72 7.13
C VAL A 82 15.72 12.75 8.32
N ASN A 83 15.22 13.22 9.45
CA ASN A 83 15.93 13.10 10.71
C ASN A 83 15.21 12.07 11.58
N THR A 84 15.94 11.08 12.03
CA THR A 84 15.40 10.08 12.97
C THR A 84 15.46 10.57 14.40
N LYS A 85 14.63 10.01 15.26
CA LYS A 85 14.62 10.32 16.69
C LYS A 85 15.94 9.95 17.33
N LYS A 86 16.42 10.82 18.21
CA LYS A 86 17.67 10.65 18.97
C LYS A 86 17.42 10.80 20.47
N GLY A 87 18.20 10.12 21.27
CA GLY A 87 18.19 10.35 22.70
C GLY A 87 18.64 11.79 23.02
N LYS A 88 18.09 12.36 24.09
CA LYS A 88 18.48 13.69 24.58
C LYS A 88 19.34 13.55 25.84
N ARG A 89 20.38 14.37 25.96
CA ARG A 89 21.24 14.39 27.15
C ARG A 89 20.44 14.85 28.38
N ASN A 90 20.82 14.37 29.54
CA ASN A 90 20.21 14.70 30.83
C ASN A 90 18.71 14.48 30.88
N THR A 91 18.23 13.43 30.18
CA THR A 91 16.81 13.08 30.11
C THR A 91 16.60 11.71 30.75
N LYS A 92 15.54 11.59 31.56
CA LYS A 92 15.11 10.30 32.12
C LYS A 92 14.77 9.32 31.00
N ASN A 93 14.96 8.05 31.31
CA ASN A 93 14.61 6.98 30.41
C ASN A 93 13.10 7.00 30.13
N THR A 94 12.75 7.03 28.86
CA THR A 94 11.37 6.99 28.38
C THR A 94 11.21 5.74 27.53
N VAL A 95 10.22 4.95 27.85
CA VAL A 95 9.81 3.79 27.05
C VAL A 95 8.48 4.10 26.38
N SER A 96 8.39 3.87 25.09
CA SER A 96 7.15 4.01 24.33
C SER A 96 6.82 2.70 23.64
N LEU A 97 5.55 2.34 23.67
CA LEU A 97 5.01 1.15 23.03
C LEU A 97 3.81 1.56 22.15
N ASN A 98 3.87 1.24 20.88
CA ASN A 98 2.78 1.40 19.94
C ASN A 98 2.41 0.04 19.36
N ALA A 99 1.14 -0.33 19.45
CA ALA A 99 0.67 -1.59 18.90
C ALA A 99 -0.72 -1.41 18.31
N TYR A 100 -0.98 -2.08 17.20
CA TYR A 100 -2.35 -2.25 16.71
C TYR A 100 -2.55 -3.66 16.16
N TYR A 101 -3.80 -4.08 16.18
CA TYR A 101 -4.27 -5.29 15.55
C TYR A 101 -5.54 -4.96 14.75
N GLY A 102 -5.65 -5.50 13.56
CA GLY A 102 -6.78 -5.23 12.67
C GLY A 102 -6.99 -6.34 11.67
N TRP A 103 -8.08 -6.23 10.91
CA TRP A 103 -8.40 -7.15 9.81
C TRP A 103 -8.47 -6.38 8.51
N GLN A 104 -8.00 -7.01 7.46
CA GLN A 104 -8.06 -6.51 6.10
C GLN A 104 -9.20 -7.21 5.38
N ASN A 105 -10.08 -6.41 4.80
CA ASN A 105 -11.14 -6.86 3.90
C ASN A 105 -11.07 -6.05 2.61
N PRO A 106 -11.32 -6.66 1.47
CA PRO A 106 -11.56 -5.92 0.25
C PRO A 106 -12.78 -5.01 0.44
N SER A 107 -12.64 -3.71 0.17
CA SER A 107 -13.73 -2.75 0.38
C SER A 107 -14.83 -2.87 -0.66
N THR A 108 -14.48 -3.19 -1.90
CA THR A 108 -15.42 -3.32 -3.01
C THR A 108 -14.80 -4.13 -4.14
N PHE A 109 -15.55 -5.06 -4.69
CA PHE A 109 -15.24 -5.71 -5.96
C PHE A 109 -16.26 -5.29 -7.01
N PRO A 110 -15.86 -5.13 -8.28
CA PRO A 110 -16.81 -5.11 -9.37
C PRO A 110 -17.49 -6.47 -9.40
N LYS A 111 -18.78 -6.52 -9.09
CA LYS A 111 -19.53 -7.77 -9.21
C LYS A 111 -19.71 -8.08 -10.68
N PRO A 112 -19.19 -9.22 -11.19
CA PRO A 112 -19.48 -9.66 -12.54
C PRO A 112 -20.97 -10.01 -12.63
N ALA A 113 -21.50 -9.98 -13.84
CA ALA A 113 -22.84 -10.52 -14.11
C ALA A 113 -22.86 -12.01 -13.76
N ASP A 114 -23.95 -12.47 -13.19
CA ASP A 114 -24.18 -13.91 -13.06
C ASP A 114 -24.24 -14.58 -14.44
N ALA A 115 -24.08 -15.92 -14.48
CA ALA A 115 -23.99 -16.66 -15.72
C ALA A 115 -25.21 -16.48 -16.63
N ALA A 116 -26.42 -16.42 -16.05
CA ALA A 116 -27.65 -16.24 -16.82
C ALA A 116 -27.72 -14.85 -17.44
N THR A 117 -27.38 -13.81 -16.67
CA THR A 117 -27.31 -12.43 -17.16
C THR A 117 -26.24 -12.28 -18.24
N TYR A 118 -25.05 -12.89 -18.04
CA TYR A 118 -23.98 -12.88 -19.03
C TYR A 118 -24.42 -13.49 -20.36
N ILE A 119 -25.01 -14.69 -20.32
CA ILE A 119 -25.47 -15.41 -21.51
C ILE A 119 -26.61 -14.66 -22.20
N THR A 120 -27.54 -14.08 -21.44
CA THR A 120 -28.61 -13.24 -22.01
C THR A 120 -28.05 -12.07 -22.78
N ASN A 121 -27.13 -11.32 -22.20
CA ASN A 121 -26.50 -10.18 -22.85
C ASN A 121 -25.65 -10.60 -24.06
N TYR A 122 -25.01 -11.75 -23.99
CA TYR A 122 -24.24 -12.31 -25.10
C TYR A 122 -25.12 -12.65 -26.29
N ILE A 123 -26.22 -13.38 -26.07
CA ILE A 123 -27.21 -13.71 -27.10
C ILE A 123 -27.82 -12.43 -27.72
N GLN A 124 -28.12 -11.42 -26.87
CA GLN A 124 -28.63 -10.16 -27.35
C GLN A 124 -27.60 -9.42 -28.22
N SER A 125 -26.34 -9.42 -27.85
CA SER A 125 -25.26 -8.86 -28.66
C SER A 125 -25.14 -9.56 -30.04
N GLU A 126 -25.20 -10.89 -30.07
CA GLU A 126 -25.15 -11.67 -31.30
C GLU A 126 -26.38 -11.38 -32.20
N THR A 127 -27.55 -11.24 -31.58
CA THR A 127 -28.79 -10.87 -32.29
C THR A 127 -28.67 -9.50 -32.97
N VAL A 128 -28.13 -8.49 -32.23
CA VAL A 128 -27.92 -7.13 -32.79
C VAL A 128 -26.91 -7.15 -33.95
N GLN A 129 -25.93 -8.07 -33.90
CA GLN A 129 -24.95 -8.27 -34.98
C GLN A 129 -25.54 -9.05 -36.19
N GLY A 130 -26.79 -9.47 -36.14
CA GLY A 130 -27.47 -10.22 -37.19
C GLY A 130 -27.01 -11.67 -37.31
N LYS A 131 -26.41 -12.23 -36.29
CA LYS A 131 -26.05 -13.66 -36.25
C LYS A 131 -27.30 -14.52 -36.13
N THR A 132 -27.31 -15.64 -36.86
CA THR A 132 -28.36 -16.66 -36.80
C THR A 132 -27.93 -17.91 -36.07
N ASP A 133 -26.61 -18.08 -35.94
CA ASP A 133 -25.99 -19.19 -35.20
C ASP A 133 -25.41 -18.62 -33.90
N TYR A 134 -26.07 -18.89 -32.78
CA TYR A 134 -25.71 -18.35 -31.47
C TYR A 134 -24.69 -19.24 -30.77
N THR A 135 -23.74 -18.62 -30.08
CA THR A 135 -22.72 -19.32 -29.29
C THR A 135 -23.34 -20.15 -28.15
N TYR A 136 -24.42 -19.64 -27.56
CA TYR A 136 -25.19 -20.35 -26.53
C TYR A 136 -26.56 -20.75 -27.09
N SER A 137 -26.90 -22.03 -27.02
CA SER A 137 -28.22 -22.49 -27.38
C SER A 137 -29.28 -22.06 -26.36
N LYS A 138 -30.56 -22.11 -26.74
CA LYS A 138 -31.66 -21.89 -25.80
C LYS A 138 -31.68 -22.92 -24.68
N GLU A 139 -31.23 -24.16 -24.97
CA GLU A 139 -31.13 -25.23 -24.00
C GLU A 139 -30.05 -24.95 -22.98
N ASP A 140 -28.84 -24.52 -23.42
CA ASP A 140 -27.75 -24.10 -22.52
C ASP A 140 -28.18 -22.95 -21.61
N TYR A 141 -28.86 -21.97 -22.17
CA TYR A 141 -29.40 -20.87 -21.38
C TYR A 141 -30.33 -21.35 -20.25
N GLN A 142 -31.24 -22.27 -20.53
CA GLN A 142 -32.14 -22.83 -19.52
C GLN A 142 -31.38 -23.64 -18.45
N LYS A 143 -30.34 -24.38 -18.82
CA LYS A 143 -29.46 -25.09 -17.89
C LYS A 143 -28.71 -24.14 -16.96
N TRP A 144 -28.13 -23.08 -17.51
CA TRP A 144 -27.47 -22.05 -16.71
C TRP A 144 -28.44 -21.30 -15.78
N LEU A 145 -29.64 -21.01 -16.26
CA LEU A 145 -30.68 -20.38 -15.45
C LEU A 145 -31.13 -21.29 -14.29
N ALA A 146 -31.25 -22.58 -14.54
CA ALA A 146 -31.60 -23.58 -13.53
C ALA A 146 -30.47 -23.79 -12.51
N GLY A 147 -29.20 -23.69 -12.92
CA GLY A 147 -28.01 -23.78 -12.05
C GLY A 147 -27.84 -25.10 -11.30
N LYS A 148 -28.41 -26.20 -11.80
CA LYS A 148 -28.47 -27.49 -11.09
C LYS A 148 -27.68 -28.61 -11.77
N GLU A 149 -27.46 -28.50 -13.05
CA GLU A 149 -26.80 -29.54 -13.85
C GLU A 149 -25.27 -29.40 -13.75
N LYS A 150 -24.56 -30.53 -13.70
CA LYS A 150 -23.09 -30.52 -13.66
C LYS A 150 -22.52 -29.83 -14.89
N GLY A 151 -21.65 -28.85 -14.66
CA GLY A 151 -21.08 -27.98 -15.69
C GLY A 151 -21.87 -26.68 -15.92
N TYR A 152 -23.09 -26.57 -15.38
CA TYR A 152 -23.95 -25.39 -15.47
C TYR A 152 -24.23 -24.72 -14.12
N VAL A 153 -23.45 -25.06 -13.09
CA VAL A 153 -23.58 -24.46 -11.76
C VAL A 153 -22.69 -23.21 -11.71
N PRO A 154 -23.27 -22.02 -11.46
CA PRO A 154 -22.47 -20.81 -11.29
C PRO A 154 -21.56 -20.95 -10.06
N PHE A 155 -20.34 -20.48 -10.18
CA PHE A 155 -19.36 -20.50 -9.11
C PHE A 155 -18.88 -19.07 -8.81
N ASP A 156 -18.95 -18.66 -7.56
CA ASP A 156 -18.45 -17.36 -7.13
C ASP A 156 -16.95 -17.43 -6.86
N TRP A 157 -16.17 -17.01 -7.83
CA TRP A 157 -14.71 -16.96 -7.74
C TRP A 157 -14.22 -15.93 -6.73
N TYR A 158 -14.99 -14.87 -6.47
CA TYR A 158 -14.61 -13.86 -5.51
C TYR A 158 -14.71 -14.39 -4.09
N ASP A 159 -15.82 -14.99 -3.73
CA ASP A 159 -15.99 -15.61 -2.41
C ASP A 159 -15.00 -16.76 -2.18
N PHE A 160 -14.59 -17.44 -3.25
CA PHE A 160 -13.64 -18.55 -3.15
C PHE A 160 -12.19 -18.08 -2.99
N ILE A 161 -11.81 -16.99 -3.65
CA ILE A 161 -10.39 -16.54 -3.71
C ILE A 161 -10.06 -15.60 -2.54
N TRP A 162 -11.03 -14.78 -2.10
CA TRP A 162 -10.75 -13.73 -1.13
C TRP A 162 -11.13 -14.14 0.29
N GLU A 163 -10.24 -13.83 1.21
CA GLU A 163 -10.46 -14.04 2.64
C GLU A 163 -10.08 -12.80 3.45
N THR A 164 -10.69 -12.72 4.64
CA THR A 164 -10.29 -11.73 5.64
C THR A 164 -9.01 -12.16 6.31
N ASN A 165 -7.98 -11.33 6.26
CA ASN A 165 -6.73 -11.64 6.91
C ASN A 165 -6.36 -10.63 8.00
N PRO A 166 -5.77 -11.09 9.13
CA PRO A 166 -5.30 -10.21 10.17
C PRO A 166 -4.03 -9.46 9.74
N GLN A 167 -3.89 -8.26 10.28
CA GLN A 167 -2.62 -7.56 10.31
C GLN A 167 -2.33 -7.10 11.73
N TYR A 168 -1.07 -7.10 12.12
CA TYR A 168 -0.64 -6.55 13.40
C TYR A 168 0.69 -5.82 13.26
N TYR A 169 0.84 -4.84 14.12
CA TYR A 169 2.01 -4.01 14.17
C TYR A 169 2.40 -3.78 15.62
N LEU A 170 3.69 -3.81 15.87
CA LEU A 170 4.28 -3.53 17.17
C LEU A 170 5.53 -2.69 16.97
N ASN A 171 5.60 -1.56 17.65
CA ASN A 171 6.82 -0.77 17.75
C ASN A 171 7.10 -0.50 19.22
N ALA A 172 8.30 -0.79 19.67
CA ALA A 172 8.78 -0.50 21.01
C ALA A 172 10.06 0.31 20.91
N ASN A 173 10.14 1.41 21.64
CA ASN A 173 11.36 2.19 21.70
C ASN A 173 11.70 2.65 23.11
N ILE A 174 12.99 2.84 23.35
CA ILE A 174 13.54 3.40 24.57
C ILE A 174 14.52 4.49 24.24
N SER A 175 14.41 5.60 24.90
CA SER A 175 15.30 6.74 24.78
C SER A 175 15.69 7.32 26.13
N GLY A 176 16.87 7.91 26.20
CA GLY A 176 17.35 8.55 27.41
C GLY A 176 18.76 9.10 27.23
N GLY A 177 19.31 9.63 28.30
CA GLY A 177 20.69 10.09 28.27
C GLY A 177 21.17 10.70 29.58
N SER A 178 22.46 10.53 29.82
CA SER A 178 23.21 11.18 30.88
C SER A 178 23.87 12.48 30.35
N ASP A 179 24.73 13.08 31.16
CA ASP A 179 25.57 14.21 30.75
C ASP A 179 26.57 13.86 29.63
N LYS A 180 26.97 12.58 29.54
CA LYS A 180 28.01 12.11 28.61
C LYS A 180 27.47 11.32 27.44
N THR A 181 26.36 10.61 27.63
CA THR A 181 25.81 9.69 26.63
C THR A 181 24.33 9.91 26.43
N ASN A 182 23.88 9.76 25.22
CA ASN A 182 22.45 9.69 24.86
C ASN A 182 22.21 8.50 23.93
N TYR A 183 21.04 7.91 24.03
CA TYR A 183 20.67 6.75 23.24
C TYR A 183 19.21 6.78 22.83
N TYR A 184 18.95 6.20 21.70
CA TYR A 184 17.63 5.86 21.19
C TYR A 184 17.75 4.46 20.58
N VAL A 185 16.89 3.55 20.97
CA VAL A 185 16.81 2.19 20.43
C VAL A 185 15.34 1.91 20.13
N SER A 186 15.06 1.44 18.94
CA SER A 186 13.72 1.01 18.54
C SER A 186 13.75 -0.38 17.94
N VAL A 187 12.64 -1.08 18.09
CA VAL A 187 12.36 -2.36 17.44
C VAL A 187 10.92 -2.29 16.94
N ASP A 188 10.74 -2.61 15.67
CA ASP A 188 9.43 -2.70 15.05
C ASP A 188 9.21 -4.06 14.40
N HIS A 189 7.96 -4.47 14.38
CA HIS A 189 7.52 -5.68 13.69
C HIS A 189 6.14 -5.45 13.11
N MET A 190 5.99 -5.73 11.82
CA MET A 190 4.71 -5.71 11.11
C MET A 190 4.49 -7.05 10.44
N SER A 191 3.31 -7.62 10.65
CA SER A 191 2.85 -8.79 9.91
C SER A 191 1.51 -8.50 9.26
N GLN A 192 1.40 -8.92 8.02
CA GLN A 192 0.21 -8.70 7.20
C GLN A 192 -0.02 -9.95 6.35
N GLY A 193 -1.17 -10.60 6.54
CA GLY A 193 -1.58 -11.73 5.73
C GLY A 193 -2.03 -11.31 4.34
N ALA A 194 -1.88 -12.20 3.36
CA ALA A 194 -2.45 -12.01 2.03
C ALA A 194 -3.97 -12.18 2.10
N MET A 195 -4.72 -11.36 1.34
CA MET A 195 -6.18 -11.50 1.24
C MET A 195 -6.61 -12.58 0.23
N ILE A 196 -5.67 -13.33 -0.34
CA ILE A 196 -5.93 -14.42 -1.29
C ILE A 196 -5.70 -15.74 -0.57
N VAL A 197 -6.69 -16.63 -0.65
CA VAL A 197 -6.63 -17.97 -0.04
C VAL A 197 -5.40 -18.75 -0.52
N ASN A 198 -4.66 -19.37 0.41
CA ASN A 198 -3.45 -20.16 0.16
C ASN A 198 -2.29 -19.39 -0.50
N TYR A 199 -2.20 -18.08 -0.31
CA TYR A 199 -1.13 -17.26 -0.85
C TYR A 199 -0.23 -16.63 0.25
N GLY A 200 -0.01 -17.33 1.34
CA GLY A 200 0.83 -16.83 2.43
C GLY A 200 1.55 -17.94 3.14
#